data_04cb6affe60fe665e5273af285200230
#
_entry.id   04cb6affe60fe665e5273af285200230
#
_cell.length_a   1.000
_cell.length_b   1.000
_cell.length_c   1.000
_cell.angle_alpha   90.00
_cell.angle_beta   90.00
_cell.angle_gamma   90.00
#
_symmetry.space_group_name_H-M   'P 1'
#
loop_
_entity.id
_entity.type
_entity.pdbx_description
1 polymer ?
#
loop_
_entity_poly.entity_id
_entity_poly.type
_entity_poly.pdbx_seq_one_letter_code
_entity_poly.pdbx_strand_id
1 'polypeptide(L)'
;MTARHADLRKVVAGIGIALITLLYTSASATADAIPTPGSVHFVDHGGPVLKAAKVELVYWGSTWIASGSSYPTPDQITAAIGTLLAGPYLSGLAQYRSIQPAALRGSTVITSSDPPAGFTDRQVRDFLNRQVEAGAVPGEPDRVQQTLYVVVLPATTRAAGDSPFVGEHNYYTRHGQQIHYAWADIASLFTATQIISHELVESITNPEGSAILGVAGTCRQDGWCEIADVCPDPLLVDGVAAAPYWSNQEGACIAPARASAAALPDAYATRSGHRSS
;
A
#
# COMPACT_ATOMS: atom_id res chain seq x y z
N MET A 1 -30.05 38.34 -64.54
CA MET A 1 -28.83 38.92 -65.15
C MET A 1 -27.67 38.38 -64.31
N THR A 2 -26.84 37.67 -64.73
CA THR A 2 -26.05 37.13 -65.78
C THR A 2 -25.27 35.93 -65.24
N ALA A 3 -25.44 34.81 -65.91
CA ALA A 3 -24.63 33.63 -65.71
C ALA A 3 -23.18 33.87 -66.12
N ARG A 4 -22.24 33.18 -65.49
CA ARG A 4 -20.98 32.78 -66.14
C ARG A 4 -20.58 31.37 -65.71
N HIS A 5 -20.50 30.50 -66.69
CA HIS A 5 -19.82 29.22 -66.70
C HIS A 5 -18.32 29.40 -66.65
N ALA A 6 -17.62 28.48 -66.00
CA ALA A 6 -16.25 28.00 -66.30
C ALA A 6 -16.00 26.80 -65.42
N ASP A 7 -15.85 25.73 -65.88
CA ASP A 7 -14.88 24.99 -66.69
C ASP A 7 -14.23 23.88 -65.86
N LEU A 8 -14.58 22.66 -66.21
CA LEU A 8 -14.08 21.41 -65.67
C LEU A 8 -12.65 21.17 -66.22
N ARG A 9 -11.66 21.19 -65.39
CA ARG A 9 -10.34 20.59 -65.74
C ARG A 9 -10.05 19.43 -64.79
N LYS A 10 -10.05 18.23 -65.35
CA LYS A 10 -9.56 16.99 -64.74
C LYS A 10 -8.07 17.12 -64.41
N VAL A 11 -7.72 16.92 -63.15
CA VAL A 11 -6.33 16.61 -62.76
C VAL A 11 -6.34 15.20 -62.17
N VAL A 12 -5.76 14.30 -62.93
CA VAL A 12 -5.37 12.99 -62.46
C VAL A 12 -4.10 13.15 -61.64
N ALA A 13 -4.14 12.93 -60.34
CA ALA A 13 -2.96 12.89 -59.51
C ALA A 13 -2.83 11.50 -58.88
N GLY A 14 -1.68 10.89 -59.11
CA GLY A 14 -1.41 9.48 -58.79
C GLY A 14 -1.41 9.19 -57.30
N ILE A 15 -1.86 7.99 -57.02
CA ILE A 15 -1.84 7.38 -55.68
C ILE A 15 -0.41 6.96 -55.38
N GLY A 16 0.30 7.80 -54.63
CA GLY A 16 1.58 7.42 -54.02
C GLY A 16 1.29 6.68 -52.73
N ILE A 17 1.46 5.39 -52.71
CA ILE A 17 1.42 4.56 -51.49
C ILE A 17 2.74 4.84 -50.74
N ALA A 18 2.68 5.70 -49.73
CA ALA A 18 3.76 5.84 -48.77
C ALA A 18 3.69 4.69 -47.77
N LEU A 19 4.60 3.75 -47.90
CA LEU A 19 4.82 2.69 -46.91
C LEU A 19 5.42 3.36 -45.65
N ILE A 20 4.59 3.64 -44.65
CA ILE A 20 5.07 4.07 -43.32
C ILE A 20 5.50 2.78 -42.60
N THR A 21 6.81 2.52 -42.60
CA THR A 21 7.42 1.51 -41.76
C THR A 21 7.41 2.03 -40.32
N LEU A 22 6.41 1.60 -39.52
CA LEU A 22 6.44 1.83 -38.07
C LEU A 22 7.58 0.98 -37.49
N LEU A 23 8.67 1.63 -37.16
CA LEU A 23 9.70 1.09 -36.29
C LEU A 23 9.14 1.06 -34.86
N TYR A 24 8.61 -0.08 -34.45
CA TYR A 24 8.36 -0.36 -33.04
C TYR A 24 9.73 -0.47 -32.36
N THR A 25 10.18 0.61 -31.73
CA THR A 25 11.23 0.52 -30.74
C THR A 25 10.61 -0.16 -29.51
N SER A 26 10.87 -1.43 -29.35
CA SER A 26 10.62 -2.15 -28.09
C SER A 26 11.44 -1.46 -27.01
N ALA A 27 10.83 -0.58 -26.25
CA ALA A 27 11.39 -0.16 -24.97
C ALA A 27 11.39 -1.42 -24.11
N SER A 28 12.55 -2.05 -23.95
CA SER A 28 12.78 -3.06 -22.94
C SER A 28 12.54 -2.35 -21.60
N ALA A 29 11.41 -2.63 -20.96
CA ALA A 29 11.25 -2.34 -19.55
C ALA A 29 12.39 -3.10 -18.86
N THR A 30 13.38 -2.38 -18.38
CA THR A 30 14.38 -2.95 -17.48
C THR A 30 13.61 -3.36 -16.24
N ALA A 31 13.42 -4.65 -16.03
CA ALA A 31 12.97 -5.16 -14.74
C ALA A 31 13.94 -4.56 -13.71
N ASP A 32 13.40 -3.81 -12.75
CA ASP A 32 14.21 -3.26 -11.66
C ASP A 32 14.95 -4.44 -11.02
N ALA A 33 16.26 -4.39 -11.04
CA ALA A 33 17.08 -5.46 -10.51
C ALA A 33 16.79 -5.59 -9.02
N ILE A 34 16.36 -6.77 -8.59
CA ILE A 34 16.26 -7.13 -7.17
C ILE A 34 17.63 -6.84 -6.56
N PRO A 35 17.72 -6.04 -5.47
CA PRO A 35 19.00 -5.74 -4.84
C PRO A 35 19.76 -7.03 -4.52
N THR A 36 21.02 -7.10 -4.88
CA THR A 36 21.86 -8.26 -4.56
C THR A 36 21.98 -8.41 -3.04
N PRO A 37 21.84 -9.63 -2.49
CA PRO A 37 22.09 -9.87 -1.05
C PRO A 37 23.45 -9.29 -0.64
N GLY A 38 23.45 -8.41 0.39
CA GLY A 38 24.65 -7.70 0.87
C GLY A 38 24.72 -6.22 0.49
N SER A 39 23.88 -5.73 -0.43
CA SER A 39 23.78 -4.28 -0.73
C SER A 39 22.65 -3.57 0.04
N VAL A 40 21.64 -4.31 0.50
CA VAL A 40 20.51 -3.77 1.25
C VAL A 40 20.83 -3.73 2.73
N HIS A 41 20.75 -2.55 3.33
CA HIS A 41 20.96 -2.36 4.76
C HIS A 41 20.20 -1.15 5.27
N PHE A 42 19.55 -1.30 6.42
CA PHE A 42 18.78 -0.25 7.07
C PHE A 42 19.47 0.22 8.35
N VAL A 43 19.52 1.53 8.53
CA VAL A 43 20.22 2.20 9.63
C VAL A 43 19.24 2.97 10.49
N ASP A 44 19.52 3.01 11.78
CA ASP A 44 18.79 3.82 12.74
C ASP A 44 19.35 5.25 12.75
N HIS A 45 18.54 6.21 12.30
CA HIS A 45 18.87 7.64 12.28
C HIS A 45 18.40 8.38 13.53
N GLY A 46 17.81 7.68 14.51
CA GLY A 46 17.45 8.27 15.81
C GLY A 46 16.05 8.88 15.89
N GLY A 47 15.32 9.02 14.79
CA GLY A 47 13.93 9.49 14.76
C GLY A 47 12.98 8.58 15.56
N PRO A 48 11.71 8.92 15.76
CA PRO A 48 10.77 8.11 16.52
C PRO A 48 10.44 6.78 15.87
N VAL A 49 10.12 5.78 16.69
CA VAL A 49 9.51 4.51 16.29
C VAL A 49 8.30 4.22 17.16
N LEU A 50 7.31 3.49 16.67
CA LEU A 50 6.19 3.04 17.48
C LEU A 50 6.57 1.72 18.17
N LYS A 51 7.05 1.81 19.42
CA LYS A 51 7.58 0.65 20.14
C LYS A 51 6.56 -0.41 20.51
N ALA A 52 5.29 -0.04 20.65
CA ALA A 52 4.19 -0.94 20.98
C ALA A 52 2.91 -0.40 20.34
N ALA A 53 2.87 -0.43 19.02
CA ALA A 53 1.82 0.19 18.23
C ALA A 53 0.43 -0.37 18.58
N LYS A 54 -0.55 0.52 18.69
CA LYS A 54 -1.98 0.22 18.84
C LYS A 54 -2.67 0.65 17.57
N VAL A 55 -3.11 -0.30 16.77
CA VAL A 55 -3.68 -0.05 15.44
C VAL A 55 -5.19 0.16 15.56
N GLU A 56 -5.67 1.29 15.05
CA GLU A 56 -7.09 1.60 14.90
C GLU A 56 -7.44 1.69 13.42
N LEU A 57 -8.33 0.80 12.93
CA LEU A 57 -8.80 0.84 11.55
C LEU A 57 -9.98 1.79 11.43
N VAL A 58 -9.92 2.73 10.48
CA VAL A 58 -10.96 3.72 10.26
C VAL A 58 -11.48 3.61 8.84
N TYR A 59 -12.67 3.04 8.66
CA TYR A 59 -13.31 2.88 7.37
C TYR A 59 -14.08 4.14 7.00
N TRP A 60 -13.62 4.86 5.98
CA TRP A 60 -14.22 6.12 5.57
C TRP A 60 -15.22 5.93 4.43
N GLY A 61 -16.49 6.25 4.68
CA GLY A 61 -17.54 6.36 3.69
C GLY A 61 -18.77 5.47 3.94
N SER A 62 -19.91 5.90 3.42
CA SER A 62 -21.17 5.20 3.50
C SER A 62 -21.19 3.90 2.67
N THR A 63 -20.32 3.78 1.68
CA THR A 63 -20.14 2.57 0.85
C THR A 63 -19.86 1.33 1.69
N TRP A 64 -19.22 1.48 2.84
CA TRP A 64 -18.88 0.35 3.73
C TRP A 64 -20.08 -0.35 4.37
N ILE A 65 -21.24 0.32 4.45
CA ILE A 65 -22.46 -0.22 5.03
C ILE A 65 -23.59 -0.42 4.01
N ALA A 66 -23.37 -0.01 2.75
CA ALA A 66 -24.36 -0.14 1.70
C ALA A 66 -24.64 -1.62 1.38
N SER A 67 -25.90 -2.01 1.36
CA SER A 67 -26.32 -3.40 1.14
C SER A 67 -25.79 -3.92 -0.22
N GLY A 68 -25.03 -4.99 -0.19
CA GLY A 68 -24.53 -5.71 -1.38
C GLY A 68 -23.37 -5.05 -2.12
N SER A 69 -22.74 -4.03 -1.58
CA SER A 69 -21.86 -3.17 -2.37
C SER A 69 -20.36 -3.23 -2.04
N SER A 70 -19.94 -3.69 -0.88
CA SER A 70 -18.51 -3.70 -0.59
C SER A 70 -17.97 -5.10 -0.31
N TYR A 71 -17.14 -5.56 -1.21
CA TYR A 71 -16.23 -6.67 -0.96
C TYR A 71 -14.79 -6.15 -1.18
N PRO A 72 -13.90 -6.30 -0.21
CA PRO A 72 -14.09 -6.90 1.12
C PRO A 72 -14.92 -6.01 2.07
N THR A 73 -15.54 -6.63 3.06
CA THR A 73 -16.26 -5.90 4.13
C THR A 73 -15.27 -5.41 5.20
N PRO A 74 -15.64 -4.38 6.00
CA PRO A 74 -14.85 -3.94 7.15
C PRO A 74 -14.49 -5.07 8.10
N ASP A 75 -15.43 -5.97 8.39
CA ASP A 75 -15.20 -7.12 9.29
C ASP A 75 -14.15 -8.09 8.71
N GLN A 76 -14.18 -8.35 7.40
CA GLN A 76 -13.21 -9.23 6.76
C GLN A 76 -11.79 -8.64 6.82
N ILE A 77 -11.64 -7.35 6.54
CA ILE A 77 -10.36 -6.66 6.63
C ILE A 77 -9.87 -6.63 8.08
N THR A 78 -10.76 -6.25 9.01
CA THR A 78 -10.45 -6.18 10.46
C THR A 78 -9.99 -7.53 10.98
N ALA A 79 -10.70 -8.62 10.64
CA ALA A 79 -10.33 -9.97 11.05
C ALA A 79 -8.98 -10.40 10.47
N ALA A 80 -8.71 -10.10 9.20
CA ALA A 80 -7.45 -10.44 8.56
C ALA A 80 -6.27 -9.68 9.18
N ILE A 81 -6.40 -8.37 9.37
CA ILE A 81 -5.36 -7.57 10.05
C ILE A 81 -5.19 -8.02 11.51
N GLY A 82 -6.28 -8.32 12.21
CA GLY A 82 -6.24 -8.91 13.55
C GLY A 82 -5.45 -10.23 13.59
N THR A 83 -5.57 -11.08 12.57
CA THR A 83 -4.80 -12.32 12.42
C THR A 83 -3.31 -12.05 12.31
N LEU A 84 -2.90 -11.10 11.47
CA LEU A 84 -1.50 -10.71 11.32
C LEU A 84 -0.92 -10.17 12.63
N LEU A 85 -1.64 -9.25 13.29
CA LEU A 85 -1.18 -8.60 14.53
C LEU A 85 -1.14 -9.55 15.72
N ALA A 86 -2.03 -10.55 15.78
CA ALA A 86 -2.03 -11.59 16.82
C ALA A 86 -1.01 -12.71 16.55
N GLY A 87 -0.42 -12.75 15.36
CA GLY A 87 0.60 -13.70 14.92
C GLY A 87 2.01 -13.19 15.12
N PRO A 88 3.01 -13.94 14.63
CA PRO A 88 4.42 -13.55 14.69
C PRO A 88 4.82 -12.57 13.59
N TYR A 89 3.92 -12.13 12.71
CA TYR A 89 4.24 -11.34 11.52
C TYR A 89 5.20 -10.19 11.81
N LEU A 90 4.96 -9.41 12.85
CA LEU A 90 5.80 -8.26 13.21
C LEU A 90 6.98 -8.61 14.13
N SER A 91 7.21 -9.89 14.46
CA SER A 91 8.28 -10.29 15.41
C SER A 91 9.69 -9.92 14.94
N GLY A 92 9.93 -9.91 13.63
CA GLY A 92 11.21 -9.50 13.05
C GLY A 92 11.55 -8.03 13.29
N LEU A 93 10.57 -7.18 13.62
CA LEU A 93 10.80 -5.76 13.93
C LEU A 93 11.56 -5.55 15.26
N ALA A 94 11.62 -6.57 16.11
CA ALA A 94 12.34 -6.48 17.38
C ALA A 94 13.83 -6.13 17.23
N GLN A 95 14.42 -6.46 16.07
CA GLN A 95 15.81 -6.08 15.74
C GLN A 95 15.98 -4.56 15.61
N TYR A 96 14.91 -3.82 15.28
CA TYR A 96 14.89 -2.38 15.17
C TYR A 96 14.40 -1.75 16.47
N ARG A 97 15.34 -1.43 17.39
CA ARG A 97 15.08 -0.79 18.71
C ARG A 97 14.14 -1.56 19.64
N SER A 98 14.13 -2.89 19.61
CA SER A 98 13.27 -3.71 20.47
C SER A 98 11.78 -3.36 20.31
N ILE A 99 11.34 -3.12 19.07
CA ILE A 99 9.92 -2.93 18.76
C ILE A 99 9.15 -4.18 19.18
N GLN A 100 8.08 -3.97 19.96
CA GLN A 100 7.22 -5.02 20.46
C GLN A 100 6.11 -5.34 19.44
N PRO A 101 5.44 -6.50 19.52
CA PRO A 101 4.28 -6.78 18.71
C PRO A 101 3.23 -5.68 18.82
N ALA A 102 2.67 -5.27 17.68
CA ALA A 102 1.56 -4.35 17.66
C ALA A 102 0.26 -5.07 18.03
N ALA A 103 -0.75 -4.33 18.47
CA ALA A 103 -2.05 -4.86 18.79
C ALA A 103 -3.16 -4.10 18.03
N LEU A 104 -4.15 -4.84 17.54
CA LEU A 104 -5.38 -4.23 17.03
C LEU A 104 -6.15 -3.65 18.22
N ARG A 105 -6.36 -2.34 18.22
CA ARG A 105 -7.14 -1.63 19.22
C ARG A 105 -8.62 -1.71 18.92
N GLY A 106 -8.98 -1.53 17.65
CA GLY A 106 -10.36 -1.57 17.20
C GLY A 106 -10.52 -1.22 15.74
N SER A 107 -11.78 -1.08 15.36
CA SER A 107 -12.17 -0.58 14.04
C SER A 107 -13.43 0.26 14.13
N THR A 108 -13.51 1.31 13.31
CA THR A 108 -14.63 2.25 13.30
C THR A 108 -15.05 2.52 11.86
N VAL A 109 -16.35 2.43 11.56
CA VAL A 109 -16.91 2.81 10.25
C VAL A 109 -17.52 4.20 10.36
N ILE A 110 -17.04 5.14 9.56
CA ILE A 110 -17.50 6.53 9.55
C ILE A 110 -18.32 6.77 8.27
N THR A 111 -19.61 6.95 8.44
CA THR A 111 -20.58 7.14 7.34
C THR A 111 -21.12 8.57 7.24
N SER A 112 -20.71 9.46 8.14
CA SER A 112 -21.14 10.85 8.17
C SER A 112 -20.61 11.70 7.02
N SER A 113 -19.62 11.20 6.29
CA SER A 113 -19.08 11.79 5.06
C SER A 113 -18.47 10.71 4.19
N ASP A 114 -18.47 10.94 2.88
CA ASP A 114 -17.80 10.07 1.91
C ASP A 114 -16.45 10.67 1.49
N PRO A 115 -15.44 9.83 1.18
CA PRO A 115 -14.22 10.31 0.57
C PRO A 115 -14.50 10.81 -0.85
N PRO A 116 -13.77 11.83 -1.34
CA PRO A 116 -13.81 12.20 -2.76
C PRO A 116 -13.36 11.04 -3.64
N ALA A 117 -13.92 10.92 -4.85
CA ALA A 117 -13.48 9.89 -5.82
C ALA A 117 -11.98 10.01 -6.14
N GLY A 118 -11.46 11.23 -6.23
CA GLY A 118 -10.02 11.54 -6.26
C GLY A 118 -9.64 12.24 -4.96
N PHE A 119 -9.06 11.51 -4.01
CA PHE A 119 -8.68 12.05 -2.70
C PHE A 119 -7.18 12.39 -2.64
N THR A 120 -6.81 13.25 -1.71
CA THR A 120 -5.42 13.59 -1.39
C THR A 120 -5.10 13.19 0.05
N ASP A 121 -3.81 12.96 0.36
CA ASP A 121 -3.35 12.73 1.72
C ASP A 121 -3.84 13.80 2.70
N ARG A 122 -3.79 15.07 2.31
CA ARG A 122 -4.34 16.17 3.11
C ARG A 122 -5.82 15.96 3.48
N GLN A 123 -6.65 15.46 2.56
CA GLN A 123 -8.07 15.21 2.84
C GLN A 123 -8.25 14.04 3.80
N VAL A 124 -7.41 13.01 3.72
CA VAL A 124 -7.38 11.90 4.68
C VAL A 124 -7.01 12.41 6.08
N ARG A 125 -5.94 13.19 6.18
CA ARG A 125 -5.52 13.83 7.43
C ARG A 125 -6.62 14.71 8.04
N ASP A 126 -7.20 15.58 7.23
CA ASP A 126 -8.23 16.52 7.68
C ASP A 126 -9.52 15.78 8.09
N PHE A 127 -9.85 14.66 7.41
CA PHE A 127 -10.93 13.76 7.81
C PHE A 127 -10.62 13.14 9.18
N LEU A 128 -9.48 12.46 9.33
CA LEU A 128 -9.10 11.80 10.57
C LEU A 128 -9.09 12.79 11.75
N ASN A 129 -8.51 13.97 11.57
CA ASN A 129 -8.48 15.00 12.61
C ASN A 129 -9.89 15.36 13.09
N ARG A 130 -10.84 15.58 12.16
CA ARG A 130 -12.24 15.85 12.53
C ARG A 130 -12.89 14.70 13.30
N GLN A 131 -12.62 13.46 12.93
CA GLN A 131 -13.23 12.29 13.58
C GLN A 131 -12.66 12.08 15.00
N VAL A 132 -11.37 12.27 15.18
CA VAL A 132 -10.72 12.23 16.50
C VAL A 132 -11.20 13.40 17.37
N GLU A 133 -11.37 14.59 16.80
CA GLU A 133 -11.87 15.77 17.51
C GLU A 133 -13.32 15.62 17.96
N ALA A 134 -14.15 15.02 17.11
CA ALA A 134 -15.55 14.72 17.41
C ALA A 134 -15.73 13.53 18.38
N GLY A 135 -14.65 12.80 18.71
CA GLY A 135 -14.71 11.58 19.51
C GLY A 135 -15.35 10.38 18.81
N ALA A 136 -15.56 10.48 17.48
CA ALA A 136 -16.10 9.38 16.66
C ALA A 136 -15.05 8.28 16.45
N VAL A 137 -13.78 8.65 16.43
CA VAL A 137 -12.64 7.74 16.46
C VAL A 137 -11.90 7.96 17.78
N PRO A 138 -11.54 6.88 18.50
CA PRO A 138 -10.86 7.01 19.78
C PRO A 138 -9.55 7.80 19.65
N GLY A 139 -9.38 8.87 20.42
CA GLY A 139 -8.15 9.65 20.46
C GLY A 139 -7.00 8.87 21.13
N GLU A 140 -5.81 9.44 21.10
CA GLU A 140 -4.65 8.91 21.83
C GLU A 140 -4.89 9.06 23.35
N PRO A 141 -5.02 7.95 24.09
CA PRO A 141 -5.32 8.03 25.53
C PRO A 141 -4.15 8.51 26.37
N ASP A 142 -2.93 8.26 25.84
CA ASP A 142 -1.69 8.50 26.56
C ASP A 142 -0.81 9.49 25.79
N ARG A 143 0.05 10.21 26.49
CA ARG A 143 1.08 11.07 25.85
C ARG A 143 2.18 10.28 25.15
N VAL A 144 2.06 8.96 25.10
CA VAL A 144 3.11 8.05 24.58
C VAL A 144 3.05 7.91 23.06
N GLN A 145 1.98 8.36 22.40
CA GLN A 145 1.84 8.44 20.95
C GLN A 145 2.12 7.10 20.24
N GLN A 146 1.50 6.02 20.70
CA GLN A 146 1.66 4.68 20.12
C GLN A 146 0.46 4.25 19.26
N THR A 147 -0.56 5.11 19.10
CA THR A 147 -1.69 4.80 18.24
C THR A 147 -1.33 5.10 16.79
N LEU A 148 -1.55 4.11 15.93
CA LEU A 148 -1.49 4.23 14.49
C LEU A 148 -2.91 4.09 13.93
N TYR A 149 -3.39 5.14 13.30
CA TYR A 149 -4.68 5.14 12.62
C TYR A 149 -4.49 4.70 11.17
N VAL A 150 -5.24 3.70 10.73
CA VAL A 150 -5.22 3.28 9.32
C VAL A 150 -6.56 3.61 8.69
N VAL A 151 -6.60 4.62 7.83
CA VAL A 151 -7.80 5.02 7.09
C VAL A 151 -7.95 4.14 5.86
N VAL A 152 -8.98 3.31 5.86
CA VAL A 152 -9.28 2.39 4.76
C VAL A 152 -10.33 3.02 3.84
N LEU A 153 -9.95 3.19 2.58
CA LEU A 153 -10.76 3.85 1.56
C LEU A 153 -11.44 2.80 0.66
N PRO A 154 -12.71 3.00 0.28
CA PRO A 154 -13.43 2.03 -0.52
C PRO A 154 -12.90 1.97 -1.97
N ALA A 155 -13.10 0.84 -2.65
CA ALA A 155 -12.65 0.60 -4.02
C ALA A 155 -13.20 1.59 -5.09
N THR A 156 -14.10 2.48 -4.69
CA THR A 156 -14.67 3.53 -5.55
C THR A 156 -13.83 4.81 -5.58
N THR A 157 -12.77 4.86 -4.80
CA THR A 157 -11.87 6.03 -4.69
C THR A 157 -10.49 5.72 -5.27
N ARG A 158 -9.71 6.76 -5.54
CA ARG A 158 -8.30 6.69 -5.94
C ARG A 158 -7.56 7.91 -5.41
N ALA A 159 -6.27 7.75 -5.12
CA ALA A 159 -5.41 8.88 -4.87
C ALA A 159 -5.41 9.84 -6.06
N ALA A 160 -5.52 11.15 -5.80
CA ALA A 160 -5.66 12.17 -6.84
C ALA A 160 -4.34 12.38 -7.60
N GLY A 161 -4.47 12.75 -8.89
CA GLY A 161 -3.33 12.94 -9.79
C GLY A 161 -2.81 11.61 -10.34
N ASP A 162 -1.61 11.66 -10.89
CA ASP A 162 -0.90 10.48 -11.43
C ASP A 162 -0.14 9.75 -10.32
N SER A 163 -0.62 9.79 -9.07
CA SER A 163 0.02 9.11 -7.95
C SER A 163 -0.01 7.60 -8.19
N PRO A 164 1.14 6.93 -8.21
CA PRO A 164 1.20 5.48 -8.32
C PRO A 164 0.88 4.80 -6.97
N PHE A 165 0.78 5.58 -5.89
CA PHE A 165 0.61 5.07 -4.55
C PHE A 165 -0.82 4.60 -4.31
N VAL A 166 -0.93 3.42 -3.73
CA VAL A 166 -2.18 2.81 -3.25
C VAL A 166 -2.27 2.79 -1.73
N GLY A 167 -1.20 3.18 -1.06
CA GLY A 167 -1.05 3.41 0.38
C GLY A 167 0.01 4.46 0.63
N GLU A 168 -0.02 5.04 1.80
CA GLU A 168 0.97 6.00 2.31
C GLU A 168 0.81 6.11 3.82
N HIS A 169 1.91 6.26 4.55
CA HIS A 169 1.86 6.64 5.95
C HIS A 169 2.42 8.05 6.15
N ASN A 170 1.92 8.73 7.19
CA ASN A 170 2.29 10.11 7.46
C ASN A 170 1.96 10.47 8.92
N TYR A 171 2.23 11.70 9.30
CA TYR A 171 1.89 12.24 10.62
C TYR A 171 1.46 13.70 10.57
N TYR A 172 0.80 14.17 11.62
CA TYR A 172 0.53 15.59 11.83
C TYR A 172 0.51 15.91 13.32
N THR A 173 0.76 17.19 13.63
CA THR A 173 0.73 17.66 15.01
C THR A 173 -0.67 18.14 15.38
N ARG A 174 -1.21 17.62 16.48
CA ARG A 174 -2.47 18.05 17.09
C ARG A 174 -2.27 18.29 18.58
N HIS A 175 -2.56 19.52 19.03
CA HIS A 175 -2.39 19.94 20.43
C HIS A 175 -0.99 19.61 21.01
N GLY A 176 0.04 19.73 20.19
CA GLY A 176 1.41 19.41 20.59
C GLY A 176 1.77 17.92 20.63
N GLN A 177 0.86 17.06 20.16
CA GLN A 177 1.09 15.62 20.01
C GLN A 177 1.16 15.23 18.53
N GLN A 178 2.03 14.30 18.21
CA GLN A 178 2.06 13.70 16.86
C GLN A 178 0.96 12.64 16.73
N ILE A 179 0.20 12.73 15.67
CA ILE A 179 -0.81 11.75 15.28
C ILE A 179 -0.25 11.01 14.06
N HIS A 180 0.02 9.74 14.24
CA HIS A 180 0.55 8.88 13.18
C HIS A 180 -0.62 8.19 12.47
N TYR A 181 -0.62 8.22 11.16
CA TYR A 181 -1.66 7.58 10.36
C TYR A 181 -1.10 6.99 9.07
N ALA A 182 -1.83 6.04 8.53
CA ALA A 182 -1.67 5.54 7.18
C ALA A 182 -3.02 5.56 6.47
N TRP A 183 -3.02 5.49 5.15
CA TRP A 183 -4.21 5.24 4.37
C TRP A 183 -3.96 4.12 3.36
N ALA A 184 -5.03 3.40 3.01
CA ALA A 184 -5.00 2.35 2.02
C ALA A 184 -6.18 2.48 1.07
N ASP A 185 -5.90 2.58 -0.23
CA ASP A 185 -6.87 2.52 -1.34
C ASP A 185 -6.97 1.07 -1.81
N ILE A 186 -8.10 0.43 -1.55
CA ILE A 186 -8.21 -1.02 -1.69
C ILE A 186 -9.09 -1.43 -2.87
N ALA A 187 -8.79 -2.58 -3.49
CA ALA A 187 -9.60 -3.19 -4.55
C ALA A 187 -10.12 -4.59 -4.19
N SER A 188 -9.47 -5.31 -3.29
CA SER A 188 -9.82 -6.67 -2.86
C SER A 188 -9.31 -6.92 -1.45
N LEU A 189 -9.71 -8.03 -0.82
CA LEU A 189 -9.15 -8.41 0.49
C LEU A 189 -7.64 -8.65 0.42
N PHE A 190 -7.17 -9.27 -0.65
CA PHE A 190 -5.74 -9.50 -0.89
C PHE A 190 -4.96 -8.19 -0.93
N THR A 191 -5.40 -7.24 -1.77
CA THR A 191 -4.72 -5.94 -1.89
C THR A 191 -4.87 -5.11 -0.63
N ALA A 192 -6.01 -5.16 0.05
CA ALA A 192 -6.22 -4.45 1.31
C ALA A 192 -5.20 -4.89 2.38
N THR A 193 -5.07 -6.20 2.59
CA THR A 193 -4.16 -6.72 3.62
C THR A 193 -2.70 -6.54 3.26
N GLN A 194 -2.34 -6.65 1.98
CA GLN A 194 -1.00 -6.35 1.48
C GLN A 194 -0.62 -4.89 1.72
N ILE A 195 -1.46 -3.94 1.27
CA ILE A 195 -1.19 -2.51 1.41
C ILE A 195 -1.15 -2.12 2.90
N ILE A 196 -2.17 -2.51 3.67
CA ILE A 196 -2.21 -2.18 5.10
C ILE A 196 -1.00 -2.76 5.84
N SER A 197 -0.58 -3.99 5.56
CA SER A 197 0.58 -4.58 6.23
C SER A 197 1.90 -3.91 5.84
N HIS A 198 2.03 -3.41 4.60
CA HIS A 198 3.16 -2.59 4.15
C HIS A 198 3.24 -1.30 4.98
N GLU A 199 2.17 -0.52 4.97
CA GLU A 199 2.10 0.75 5.70
C GLU A 199 2.24 0.57 7.23
N LEU A 200 1.76 -0.55 7.78
CA LEU A 200 1.95 -0.89 9.20
C LEU A 200 3.42 -1.04 9.56
N VAL A 201 4.16 -1.81 8.75
CA VAL A 201 5.60 -2.06 9.00
C VAL A 201 6.38 -0.75 8.96
N GLU A 202 6.13 0.08 7.96
CA GLU A 202 6.82 1.36 7.77
C GLU A 202 6.43 2.39 8.82
N SER A 203 5.12 2.57 9.08
CA SER A 203 4.66 3.45 10.17
C SER A 203 5.23 3.06 11.53
N ILE A 204 5.44 1.77 11.79
CA ILE A 204 5.99 1.31 13.06
C ILE A 204 7.48 1.62 13.16
N THR A 205 8.22 1.45 12.08
CA THR A 205 9.68 1.60 12.06
C THR A 205 10.16 3.00 11.73
N ASN A 206 9.33 3.80 11.05
CA ASN A 206 9.70 5.14 10.58
C ASN A 206 8.50 6.10 10.51
N PRO A 207 7.71 6.29 11.58
CA PRO A 207 6.44 7.03 11.56
C PRO A 207 6.56 8.50 11.13
N GLU A 208 7.76 9.07 11.15
CA GLU A 208 8.03 10.49 10.87
C GLU A 208 9.16 10.69 9.85
N GLY A 209 9.51 9.68 9.08
CA GLY A 209 10.49 9.77 7.99
C GLY A 209 11.94 9.97 8.43
N SER A 210 12.30 9.65 9.70
CA SER A 210 13.63 9.95 10.24
C SER A 210 14.22 8.87 11.16
N ALA A 211 13.64 7.66 11.15
CA ALA A 211 14.06 6.59 12.05
C ALA A 211 14.83 5.47 11.33
N ILE A 212 14.19 4.41 10.87
CA ILE A 212 14.84 3.28 10.24
C ILE A 212 14.74 3.44 8.73
N LEU A 213 15.86 3.77 8.09
CA LEU A 213 15.92 4.06 6.66
C LEU A 213 17.09 3.30 6.00
N GLY A 214 16.93 3.01 4.72
CA GLY A 214 17.96 2.39 3.90
C GLY A 214 19.15 3.32 3.66
N VAL A 215 20.36 2.75 3.64
CA VAL A 215 21.56 3.48 3.23
C VAL A 215 21.57 3.72 1.71
N ALA A 216 22.41 4.65 1.27
CA ALA A 216 22.58 4.92 -0.16
C ALA A 216 22.88 3.64 -0.96
N GLY A 217 22.12 3.41 -2.03
CA GLY A 217 22.17 2.20 -2.84
C GLY A 217 21.22 1.07 -2.39
N THR A 218 20.60 1.17 -1.22
CA THR A 218 19.50 0.28 -0.80
C THR A 218 18.20 0.67 -1.47
N CYS A 219 17.98 1.96 -1.66
CA CYS A 219 16.73 2.54 -2.10
C CYS A 219 16.51 2.42 -3.62
N ARG A 220 15.28 2.30 -4.04
CA ARG A 220 14.86 2.47 -5.43
C ARG A 220 15.05 3.96 -5.84
N GLN A 221 14.97 4.25 -7.13
CA GLN A 221 15.39 5.54 -7.70
C GLN A 221 14.58 6.78 -7.27
N ASP A 222 13.48 6.61 -6.59
CA ASP A 222 12.52 7.64 -6.17
C ASP A 222 12.78 8.23 -4.77
N GLY A 223 13.80 7.75 -4.06
CA GLY A 223 14.31 8.38 -2.83
C GLY A 223 13.66 7.91 -1.54
N TRP A 224 12.56 7.15 -1.58
CA TRP A 224 11.96 6.51 -0.42
C TRP A 224 12.55 5.12 -0.24
N CYS A 225 12.94 4.82 0.98
CA CYS A 225 13.64 3.58 1.24
C CYS A 225 13.35 3.10 2.66
N GLU A 226 12.20 2.51 2.80
CA GLU A 226 11.74 1.93 4.03
C GLU A 226 11.82 0.40 3.95
N ILE A 227 11.67 -0.27 5.07
CA ILE A 227 12.01 -1.68 5.14
C ILE A 227 11.06 -2.61 4.35
N ALA A 228 9.86 -2.15 3.98
CA ALA A 228 8.96 -2.90 3.14
C ALA A 228 9.15 -2.62 1.64
N ASP A 229 9.63 -1.42 1.26
CA ASP A 229 9.82 -0.99 -0.12
C ASP A 229 10.74 -1.90 -0.95
N VAL A 230 11.73 -2.51 -0.30
CA VAL A 230 12.72 -3.38 -0.96
C VAL A 230 12.23 -4.82 -1.14
N CYS A 231 11.02 -5.13 -0.68
CA CYS A 231 10.46 -6.48 -0.67
C CYS A 231 9.24 -6.57 -1.59
N PRO A 232 9.38 -7.07 -2.84
CA PRO A 232 8.41 -6.81 -3.90
C PRO A 232 7.11 -7.61 -3.80
N ASP A 233 7.16 -8.88 -3.38
CA ASP A 233 6.03 -9.78 -3.53
C ASP A 233 5.37 -10.12 -2.19
N PRO A 234 4.02 -10.03 -2.08
CA PRO A 234 3.32 -10.42 -0.87
C PRO A 234 3.44 -11.92 -0.61
N LEU A 235 3.46 -12.28 0.67
CA LEU A 235 3.48 -13.65 1.14
C LEU A 235 2.20 -13.98 1.91
N LEU A 236 1.84 -15.27 1.96
CA LEU A 236 0.74 -15.72 2.81
C LEU A 236 1.27 -15.96 4.23
N VAL A 237 0.78 -15.18 5.17
CA VAL A 237 1.07 -15.27 6.61
C VAL A 237 -0.21 -15.70 7.32
N ASP A 238 -0.23 -16.91 7.86
CA ASP A 238 -1.40 -17.49 8.54
C ASP A 238 -2.69 -17.41 7.67
N GLY A 239 -2.55 -17.57 6.34
CA GLY A 239 -3.65 -17.49 5.38
C GLY A 239 -4.03 -16.08 4.91
N VAL A 240 -3.34 -15.04 5.37
CA VAL A 240 -3.54 -13.64 4.99
C VAL A 240 -2.40 -13.16 4.11
N ALA A 241 -2.71 -12.46 3.01
CA ALA A 241 -1.70 -11.81 2.21
C ALA A 241 -1.06 -10.65 3.00
N ALA A 242 0.26 -10.65 3.11
CA ALA A 242 1.01 -9.62 3.83
C ALA A 242 2.24 -9.20 3.05
N ALA A 243 2.61 -7.93 3.11
CA ALA A 243 3.85 -7.44 2.57
C ALA A 243 5.03 -7.97 3.39
N PRO A 244 6.04 -8.60 2.79
CA PRO A 244 7.28 -8.89 3.49
C PRO A 244 8.04 -7.59 3.77
N TYR A 245 8.98 -7.65 4.71
CA TYR A 245 9.83 -6.53 5.05
C TYR A 245 11.28 -7.00 5.28
N TRP A 246 12.22 -6.10 5.08
CA TRP A 246 13.63 -6.42 5.21
C TRP A 246 14.02 -6.69 6.65
N SER A 247 14.84 -7.72 6.84
CA SER A 247 15.53 -8.03 8.09
C SER A 247 17.03 -7.87 7.90
N ASN A 248 17.64 -6.92 8.58
CA ASN A 248 19.11 -6.81 8.62
C ASN A 248 19.74 -8.06 9.24
N GLN A 249 19.07 -8.68 10.20
CA GLN A 249 19.53 -9.85 10.91
C GLN A 249 19.58 -11.08 10.01
N GLU A 250 18.56 -11.27 9.17
CA GLU A 250 18.48 -12.39 8.23
C GLU A 250 19.14 -12.06 6.88
N GLY A 251 19.39 -10.78 6.58
CA GLY A 251 19.88 -10.33 5.29
C GLY A 251 18.90 -10.63 4.15
N ALA A 252 17.59 -10.63 4.43
CA ALA A 252 16.53 -11.06 3.52
C ALA A 252 15.18 -10.39 3.85
N CYS A 253 14.27 -10.41 2.87
CA CYS A 253 12.85 -10.11 3.10
C CYS A 253 12.18 -11.24 3.88
N ILE A 254 11.50 -10.90 4.96
CA ILE A 254 10.81 -11.84 5.83
C ILE A 254 9.34 -11.47 6.02
N ALA A 255 8.51 -12.49 6.27
CA ALA A 255 7.13 -12.36 6.74
C ALA A 255 6.87 -13.51 7.71
N PRO A 256 7.27 -13.38 8.99
CA PRO A 256 7.14 -14.44 9.98
C PRO A 256 5.69 -14.93 10.10
N ALA A 257 5.51 -16.26 10.04
CA ALA A 257 4.23 -16.92 10.18
C ALA A 257 4.29 -17.95 11.32
N ARG A 258 3.14 -18.38 11.83
CA ARG A 258 3.08 -19.51 12.76
C ARG A 258 3.62 -20.75 12.05
N ALA A 259 4.35 -21.60 12.77
CA ALA A 259 4.77 -22.87 12.23
C ALA A 259 3.52 -23.67 11.82
N SER A 260 3.40 -23.99 10.53
CA SER A 260 2.28 -24.78 10.04
C SER A 260 2.36 -26.19 10.64
N ALA A 261 1.32 -26.61 11.33
CA ALA A 261 1.20 -27.97 11.87
C ALA A 261 0.88 -29.03 10.81
N ALA A 262 0.72 -28.65 9.54
CA ALA A 262 0.47 -29.58 8.43
C ALA A 262 0.94 -28.96 7.11
N ALA A 263 1.59 -29.80 6.28
CA ALA A 263 1.86 -29.47 4.89
C ALA A 263 0.53 -29.13 4.18
N LEU A 264 0.53 -28.06 3.40
CA LEU A 264 -0.60 -27.73 2.52
C LEU A 264 -0.93 -28.93 1.64
N PRO A 265 -2.22 -29.29 1.46
CA PRO A 265 -2.57 -30.28 0.45
C PRO A 265 -2.17 -29.74 -0.94
N ASP A 266 -1.70 -30.67 -1.81
CA ASP A 266 -1.19 -30.46 -3.17
C ASP A 266 -2.14 -29.78 -4.19
N ALA A 267 -3.07 -28.95 -3.74
CA ALA A 267 -4.12 -28.34 -4.57
C ALA A 267 -3.61 -27.20 -5.49
N TYR A 268 -2.35 -26.78 -5.36
CA TYR A 268 -1.77 -25.72 -6.19
C TYR A 268 -0.59 -26.16 -7.07
N ALA A 269 -0.34 -27.46 -7.21
CA ALA A 269 0.57 -27.95 -8.23
C ALA A 269 -0.08 -27.77 -9.61
N THR A 270 0.28 -26.71 -10.30
CA THR A 270 -0.06 -26.50 -11.70
C THR A 270 0.38 -27.70 -12.52
N ARG A 271 -0.57 -28.39 -13.15
CA ARG A 271 -0.32 -29.41 -14.17
C ARG A 271 0.41 -28.78 -15.36
N SER A 272 1.71 -28.80 -15.37
CA SER A 272 2.48 -28.70 -16.60
C SER A 272 2.52 -30.09 -17.27
N GLY A 273 1.45 -30.42 -17.97
CA GLY A 273 1.40 -31.58 -18.82
C GLY A 273 2.12 -31.31 -20.11
N HIS A 274 3.37 -31.74 -20.23
CA HIS A 274 4.01 -31.93 -21.49
C HIS A 274 3.44 -33.23 -22.09
N ARG A 275 2.67 -33.10 -23.17
CA ARG A 275 2.42 -34.23 -24.10
C ARG A 275 3.52 -34.20 -25.14
N SER A 276 4.42 -35.17 -25.07
CA SER A 276 5.22 -35.60 -26.19
C SER A 276 4.39 -36.56 -27.05
N SER A 277 4.27 -36.27 -28.33
CA SER A 277 4.13 -37.16 -29.45
C SER A 277 4.58 -36.44 -30.70
#